data_cd5d82f6154f46273ce9886d3e9a49bb
#
_entry.id   cd5d82f6154f46273ce9886d3e9a49bb
#
_cell.length_a   1.000
_cell.length_b   1.000
_cell.length_c   1.000
_cell.angle_alpha   90.00
_cell.angle_beta   90.00
_cell.angle_gamma   90.00
#
_symmetry.space_group_name_H-M   'P 1'
#
loop_
_entity.id
_entity.type
_entity.pdbx_description
1 polymer ?
#
loop_
_entity_poly.entity_id
_entity_poly.type
_entity_poly.pdbx_seq_one_letter_code
_entity_poly.pdbx_strand_id
1 'polypeptide(L)'
;MWLPQRGDAFFSREDPQLRAPRKYMIVYADVQSGKEGRRFHEALQQVSGEYESEKYEHLAALKARLKQVHWYRDLHVYVFLADTRERLETLLGLGSLLEDRKIVLILPDDAKATYSLGFRMYPRFVTLMPGRYHDLCSVLTEMFRPKDR
;
A
#
# COMPACT_ATOMS: atom_id res chain seq x y z
N MET A 1 12.80 17.36 41.56
CA MET A 1 11.39 17.30 41.47
C MET A 1 10.93 17.05 40.07
N TRP A 2 9.98 16.22 39.92
CA TRP A 2 9.48 15.90 38.62
C TRP A 2 8.68 17.06 38.04
N LEU A 3 8.70 17.17 36.72
CA LEU A 3 8.13 18.31 36.04
C LEU A 3 7.00 17.88 35.13
N PRO A 4 5.83 17.70 35.65
CA PRO A 4 4.71 17.17 34.86
C PRO A 4 4.37 18.06 33.68
N GLN A 5 4.45 19.35 33.85
CA GLN A 5 4.10 20.24 32.76
C GLN A 5 5.03 20.05 31.59
N ARG A 6 6.29 19.75 31.85
CA ARG A 6 7.20 19.53 30.78
C ARG A 6 6.91 18.21 30.09
N GLY A 7 6.54 17.23 30.87
CA GLY A 7 6.13 15.95 30.29
C GLY A 7 4.94 16.14 29.39
N ASP A 8 4.00 16.96 29.79
CA ASP A 8 2.83 17.21 28.98
C ASP A 8 3.20 17.83 27.64
N ALA A 9 4.15 18.74 27.66
CA ALA A 9 4.58 19.37 26.42
C ALA A 9 5.21 18.34 25.48
N PHE A 10 5.96 17.42 26.03
CA PHE A 10 6.58 16.38 25.22
C PHE A 10 5.60 15.36 24.71
N PHE A 11 4.56 15.11 25.46
CA PHE A 11 3.56 14.11 25.09
C PHE A 11 2.47 14.75 24.30
N SER A 12 2.87 15.50 23.30
CA SER A 12 1.92 16.00 22.34
C SER A 12 1.36 14.82 21.55
N ARG A 13 0.29 15.08 20.80
CA ARG A 13 -0.27 14.01 19.96
C ARG A 13 0.66 13.54 18.89
N GLU A 14 1.81 14.18 18.72
CA GLU A 14 2.80 13.71 17.77
C GLU A 14 3.73 12.67 18.33
N ASP A 15 3.68 12.45 19.62
CA ASP A 15 4.46 11.37 20.23
C ASP A 15 3.90 10.04 19.75
N PRO A 16 4.68 9.24 19.00
CA PRO A 16 4.16 7.99 18.44
C PRO A 16 3.70 7.00 19.49
N GLN A 17 4.25 7.08 20.69
CA GLN A 17 3.89 6.13 21.74
C GLN A 17 2.53 6.41 22.33
N LEU A 18 2.02 7.63 22.15
CA LEU A 18 0.76 8.05 22.74
C LEU A 18 -0.37 8.20 21.75
N ARG A 19 -0.07 8.29 20.45
CA ARG A 19 -1.12 8.46 19.47
C ARG A 19 -1.70 7.11 19.07
N ALA A 20 -2.92 7.14 18.58
CA ALA A 20 -3.55 5.94 18.03
C ALA A 20 -2.80 5.46 16.79
N PRO A 21 -2.80 4.15 16.54
CA PRO A 21 -2.24 3.64 15.29
C PRO A 21 -2.95 4.24 14.08
N ARG A 22 -2.19 4.52 13.04
CA ARG A 22 -2.71 5.06 11.80
C ARG A 22 -2.72 4.01 10.73
N LYS A 23 -3.58 4.22 9.74
CA LYS A 23 -3.72 3.30 8.62
C LYS A 23 -3.44 4.05 7.34
N TYR A 24 -2.66 3.43 6.46
CA TYR A 24 -2.25 4.05 5.20
C TYR A 24 -2.49 3.09 4.05
N MET A 25 -3.04 3.62 2.97
CA MET A 25 -3.09 2.89 1.71
C MET A 25 -2.12 3.58 0.75
N ILE A 26 -1.07 2.88 0.37
CA ILE A 26 -0.01 3.41 -0.48
C ILE A 26 -0.16 2.78 -1.85
N VAL A 27 -0.51 3.58 -2.83
CA VAL A 27 -0.96 3.11 -4.14
C VAL A 27 0.06 3.51 -5.19
N TYR A 28 0.46 2.56 -6.02
CA TYR A 28 1.32 2.85 -7.14
C TYR A 28 0.69 2.36 -8.43
N ALA A 29 0.54 3.27 -9.37
CA ALA A 29 0.22 2.98 -10.75
C ALA A 29 1.04 3.96 -11.57
N ASP A 30 1.98 3.45 -12.36
CA ASP A 30 2.91 4.30 -13.09
C ASP A 30 2.15 5.26 -14.00
N VAL A 31 2.71 6.47 -14.17
CA VAL A 31 2.09 7.46 -15.04
C VAL A 31 1.92 6.91 -16.45
N GLN A 32 2.79 6.02 -16.88
CA GLN A 32 2.72 5.44 -18.21
C GLN A 32 1.60 4.41 -18.35
N SER A 33 0.98 4.01 -17.24
CA SER A 33 -0.21 3.14 -17.30
C SER A 33 -1.41 3.83 -17.94
N GLY A 34 -1.40 5.14 -17.97
CA GLY A 34 -2.39 5.94 -18.67
C GLY A 34 -3.80 5.66 -18.21
N LYS A 35 -4.64 5.27 -19.17
CA LYS A 35 -6.06 5.07 -18.92
C LYS A 35 -6.31 4.00 -17.85
N GLU A 36 -5.56 2.92 -17.91
CA GLU A 36 -5.75 1.84 -16.93
C GLU A 36 -5.37 2.29 -15.53
N GLY A 37 -4.30 3.07 -15.42
CA GLY A 37 -3.92 3.64 -14.14
C GLY A 37 -5.00 4.54 -13.55
N ARG A 38 -5.64 5.35 -14.40
CA ARG A 38 -6.71 6.22 -13.94
C ARG A 38 -7.91 5.40 -13.47
N ARG A 39 -8.28 4.36 -14.22
CA ARG A 39 -9.39 3.49 -13.80
C ARG A 39 -9.10 2.81 -12.47
N PHE A 40 -7.86 2.39 -12.29
CA PHE A 40 -7.43 1.78 -11.05
C PHE A 40 -7.58 2.76 -9.89
N HIS A 41 -7.07 3.98 -10.04
CA HIS A 41 -7.18 4.96 -8.97
C HIS A 41 -8.64 5.31 -8.66
N GLU A 42 -9.46 5.42 -9.69
CA GLU A 42 -10.88 5.71 -9.48
C GLU A 42 -11.56 4.60 -8.71
N ALA A 43 -11.22 3.36 -9.04
CA ALA A 43 -11.81 2.21 -8.36
C ALA A 43 -11.45 2.21 -6.88
N LEU A 44 -10.21 2.56 -6.57
CA LEU A 44 -9.75 2.54 -5.19
C LEU A 44 -10.46 3.57 -4.31
N GLN A 45 -11.07 4.58 -4.91
CA GLN A 45 -11.85 5.55 -4.15
C GLN A 45 -13.10 4.92 -3.56
N GLN A 46 -13.46 3.72 -3.98
CA GLN A 46 -14.61 3.00 -3.43
C GLN A 46 -14.29 2.26 -2.15
N VAL A 47 -13.03 2.21 -1.74
CA VAL A 47 -12.63 1.48 -0.55
C VAL A 47 -13.13 2.22 0.68
N SER A 48 -13.80 1.51 1.57
CA SER A 48 -14.32 2.09 2.81
C SER A 48 -13.32 1.88 3.95
N GLY A 49 -13.33 2.80 4.88
CA GLY A 49 -12.53 2.65 6.09
C GLY A 49 -11.79 3.91 6.44
N GLU A 50 -11.21 3.90 7.60
CA GLU A 50 -10.40 5.02 8.07
C GLU A 50 -8.94 4.77 7.70
N TYR A 51 -8.44 5.51 6.73
CA TYR A 51 -7.06 5.40 6.30
C TYR A 51 -6.67 6.67 5.56
N GLU A 52 -5.37 6.90 5.48
CA GLU A 52 -4.83 7.96 4.64
C GLU A 52 -4.36 7.32 3.35
N SER A 53 -4.70 7.95 2.22
CA SER A 53 -4.34 7.41 0.92
C SER A 53 -3.19 8.22 0.34
N GLU A 54 -2.16 7.53 -0.15
CA GLU A 54 -1.03 8.15 -0.82
C GLU A 54 -0.93 7.54 -2.21
N LYS A 55 -0.83 8.40 -3.19
CA LYS A 55 -0.85 7.98 -4.59
C LYS A 55 0.51 8.28 -5.23
N TYR A 56 1.11 7.29 -5.83
CA TYR A 56 2.41 7.41 -6.47
C TYR A 56 2.30 7.00 -7.94
N GLU A 57 2.88 7.80 -8.82
CA GLU A 57 2.88 7.55 -10.25
C GLU A 57 4.27 7.38 -10.82
N HIS A 58 5.30 7.61 -10.00
CA HIS A 58 6.69 7.47 -10.43
C HIS A 58 7.41 6.52 -9.48
N LEU A 59 8.15 5.60 -10.07
CA LEU A 59 8.85 4.60 -9.27
C LEU A 59 9.80 5.23 -8.28
N ALA A 60 10.49 6.30 -8.67
CA ALA A 60 11.43 6.95 -7.77
C ALA A 60 10.73 7.48 -6.52
N ALA A 61 9.54 8.04 -6.68
CA ALA A 61 8.78 8.54 -5.54
C ALA A 61 8.31 7.39 -4.64
N LEU A 62 7.86 6.31 -5.24
CA LEU A 62 7.48 5.13 -4.46
C LEU A 62 8.68 4.59 -3.69
N LYS A 63 9.83 4.49 -4.35
CA LYS A 63 11.04 3.99 -3.72
C LYS A 63 11.43 4.84 -2.53
N ALA A 64 11.35 6.16 -2.68
CA ALA A 64 11.65 7.08 -1.58
C ALA A 64 10.69 6.84 -0.41
N ARG A 65 9.41 6.64 -0.72
CA ARG A 65 8.41 6.37 0.32
C ARG A 65 8.71 5.08 1.07
N LEU A 66 9.12 4.04 0.34
CA LEU A 66 9.44 2.76 0.96
C LEU A 66 10.64 2.83 1.87
N LYS A 67 11.52 3.80 1.68
CA LYS A 67 12.69 3.97 2.53
C LYS A 67 12.41 4.75 3.80
N GLN A 68 11.23 5.35 3.92
CA GLN A 68 10.90 6.10 5.11
C GLN A 68 10.63 5.17 6.28
N VAL A 69 11.11 5.56 7.44
CA VAL A 69 10.82 4.84 8.68
C VAL A 69 9.38 5.13 9.08
N HIS A 70 8.66 4.12 9.50
CA HIS A 70 7.31 4.31 9.98
C HIS A 70 7.13 3.60 11.31
N TRP A 71 6.11 4.03 12.03
CA TRP A 71 5.83 3.50 13.36
C TRP A 71 5.26 2.09 13.23
N TYR A 72 5.81 1.16 13.99
CA TYR A 72 5.48 -0.27 13.83
C TYR A 72 4.00 -0.58 14.10
N ARG A 73 3.32 0.28 14.87
CA ARG A 73 1.90 0.07 15.16
C ARG A 73 0.99 0.53 14.02
N ASP A 74 1.51 1.32 13.10
CA ASP A 74 0.73 1.77 11.96
C ASP A 74 0.55 0.64 10.97
N LEU A 75 -0.60 0.62 10.31
CA LEU A 75 -0.87 -0.33 9.25
C LEU A 75 -0.59 0.32 7.91
N HIS A 76 0.24 -0.31 7.12
CA HIS A 76 0.53 0.13 5.75
C HIS A 76 0.12 -0.98 4.80
N VAL A 77 -0.78 -0.67 3.88
CA VAL A 77 -1.15 -1.60 2.82
C VAL A 77 -0.70 -1.00 1.50
N TYR A 78 0.06 -1.75 0.74
CA TYR A 78 0.67 -1.30 -0.51
C TYR A 78 -0.08 -1.95 -1.66
N VAL A 79 -0.65 -1.12 -2.54
CA VAL A 79 -1.46 -1.60 -3.65
C VAL A 79 -0.76 -1.20 -4.95
N PHE A 80 -0.27 -2.19 -5.68
CA PHE A 80 0.54 -1.97 -6.87
C PHE A 80 -0.16 -2.47 -8.11
N LEU A 81 -0.24 -1.61 -9.11
CA LEU A 81 -0.71 -2.00 -10.43
C LEU A 81 0.49 -2.33 -11.31
N ALA A 82 0.61 -3.59 -11.71
CA ALA A 82 1.57 -3.99 -12.71
C ALA A 82 0.82 -4.13 -14.03
N ASP A 83 0.82 -3.08 -14.82
CA ASP A 83 0.05 -3.05 -16.06
C ASP A 83 0.72 -3.82 -17.19
N THR A 84 2.00 -4.15 -17.02
CA THR A 84 2.75 -4.98 -17.96
C THR A 84 3.66 -5.90 -17.16
N ARG A 85 4.13 -6.96 -17.83
CA ARG A 85 5.10 -7.85 -17.18
C ARG A 85 6.39 -7.11 -16.87
N GLU A 86 6.78 -6.20 -17.74
CA GLU A 86 7.98 -5.38 -17.49
C GLU A 86 7.83 -4.53 -16.24
N ARG A 87 6.64 -3.98 -16.03
CA ARG A 87 6.37 -3.23 -14.82
C ARG A 87 6.49 -4.11 -13.58
N LEU A 88 5.99 -5.33 -13.70
CA LEU A 88 6.09 -6.29 -12.62
C LEU A 88 7.56 -6.60 -12.28
N GLU A 89 8.39 -6.78 -13.30
CA GLU A 89 9.82 -7.01 -13.10
C GLU A 89 10.47 -5.80 -12.43
N THR A 90 10.07 -4.61 -12.85
CA THR A 90 10.58 -3.38 -12.24
C THR A 90 10.24 -3.32 -10.75
N LEU A 91 9.01 -3.68 -10.40
CA LEU A 91 8.60 -3.71 -8.99
C LEU A 91 9.40 -4.74 -8.20
N LEU A 92 9.64 -5.91 -8.80
CA LEU A 92 10.47 -6.91 -8.14
C LEU A 92 11.89 -6.41 -7.90
N GLY A 93 12.36 -5.50 -8.74
CA GLY A 93 13.67 -4.89 -8.56
C GLY A 93 13.81 -4.04 -7.31
N LEU A 94 12.71 -3.71 -6.64
CA LEU A 94 12.77 -3.01 -5.37
C LEU A 94 13.36 -3.87 -4.25
N GLY A 95 13.34 -5.20 -4.45
CA GLY A 95 14.07 -6.12 -3.59
C GLY A 95 13.68 -6.05 -2.13
N SER A 96 14.67 -5.85 -1.27
CA SER A 96 14.44 -5.89 0.17
C SER A 96 13.53 -4.77 0.67
N LEU A 97 13.32 -3.73 -0.12
CA LEU A 97 12.39 -2.68 0.26
C LEU A 97 10.96 -3.20 0.38
N LEU A 98 10.67 -4.35 -0.22
CA LEU A 98 9.33 -4.94 -0.18
C LEU A 98 9.16 -5.97 0.92
N GLU A 99 10.22 -6.33 1.62
CA GLU A 99 10.15 -7.38 2.64
C GLU A 99 9.21 -7.00 3.76
N ASP A 100 8.42 -7.96 4.20
CA ASP A 100 7.51 -7.83 5.35
C ASP A 100 6.43 -6.77 5.15
N ARG A 101 6.14 -6.44 3.90
CA ARG A 101 5.09 -5.47 3.62
C ARG A 101 3.83 -6.18 3.17
N LYS A 102 2.70 -5.59 3.51
CA LYS A 102 1.40 -6.11 3.08
C LYS A 102 1.10 -5.59 1.69
N ILE A 103 1.32 -6.43 0.70
CA ILE A 103 1.23 -6.04 -0.70
C ILE A 103 -0.01 -6.65 -1.34
N VAL A 104 -0.76 -5.82 -2.03
CA VAL A 104 -1.87 -6.22 -2.88
C VAL A 104 -1.43 -5.93 -4.30
N LEU A 105 -1.48 -6.93 -5.16
CA LEU A 105 -0.85 -6.85 -6.47
C LEU A 105 -1.87 -7.10 -7.57
N ILE A 106 -1.90 -6.21 -8.56
CA ILE A 106 -2.73 -6.38 -9.74
C ILE A 106 -1.82 -6.74 -10.90
N LEU A 107 -2.07 -7.90 -11.50
CA LEU A 107 -1.23 -8.44 -12.57
C LEU A 107 -1.81 -8.11 -13.94
N PRO A 108 -0.95 -8.02 -14.96
CA PRO A 108 -1.41 -7.66 -16.30
C PRO A 108 -2.15 -8.77 -17.03
N ASP A 109 -1.87 -10.03 -16.67
CA ASP A 109 -2.50 -11.16 -17.35
C ASP A 109 -2.43 -12.40 -16.45
N ASP A 110 -3.06 -13.48 -16.90
CA ASP A 110 -3.14 -14.70 -16.13
C ASP A 110 -2.14 -15.76 -16.59
N ALA A 111 -1.10 -15.37 -17.29
CA ALA A 111 -0.08 -16.31 -17.73
C ALA A 111 0.64 -16.88 -16.51
N LYS A 112 1.00 -18.16 -16.62
CA LYS A 112 1.68 -18.84 -15.53
C LYS A 112 2.96 -18.12 -15.12
N ALA A 113 3.72 -17.67 -16.12
CA ALA A 113 4.97 -16.95 -15.85
C ALA A 113 4.72 -15.64 -15.11
N THR A 114 3.61 -14.97 -15.42
CA THR A 114 3.25 -13.72 -14.73
C THR A 114 2.93 -13.99 -13.27
N TYR A 115 2.13 -15.03 -13.00
CA TYR A 115 1.85 -15.41 -11.62
C TYR A 115 3.11 -15.75 -10.85
N SER A 116 4.02 -16.50 -11.49
CA SER A 116 5.28 -16.88 -10.84
C SER A 116 6.08 -15.66 -10.42
N LEU A 117 6.15 -14.66 -11.30
CA LEU A 117 6.82 -13.41 -10.96
C LEU A 117 6.13 -12.69 -9.81
N GLY A 118 4.80 -12.58 -9.89
CA GLY A 118 4.05 -11.85 -8.88
C GLY A 118 4.18 -12.46 -7.51
N PHE A 119 4.15 -13.79 -7.43
CA PHE A 119 4.24 -14.45 -6.13
C PHE A 119 5.59 -14.29 -5.47
N ARG A 120 6.61 -13.91 -6.22
CA ARG A 120 7.91 -13.63 -5.63
C ARG A 120 7.89 -12.40 -4.70
N MET A 121 6.85 -11.58 -4.79
CA MET A 121 6.66 -10.44 -3.88
C MET A 121 5.91 -10.84 -2.61
N TYR A 122 5.48 -12.08 -2.50
CA TYR A 122 4.70 -12.58 -1.37
C TYR A 122 3.47 -11.71 -1.08
N PRO A 123 2.65 -11.46 -2.12
CA PRO A 123 1.48 -10.59 -1.92
C PRO A 123 0.42 -11.24 -1.05
N ARG A 124 -0.31 -10.41 -0.34
CA ARG A 124 -1.45 -10.87 0.45
C ARG A 124 -2.66 -11.16 -0.42
N PHE A 125 -2.75 -10.48 -1.54
CA PHE A 125 -3.87 -10.65 -2.46
C PHE A 125 -3.39 -10.33 -3.86
N VAL A 126 -3.88 -11.09 -4.85
CA VAL A 126 -3.54 -10.91 -6.25
C VAL A 126 -4.83 -10.86 -7.04
N THR A 127 -4.94 -9.91 -7.96
CA THR A 127 -6.03 -9.88 -8.90
C THR A 127 -5.48 -9.51 -10.28
N LEU A 128 -6.34 -9.49 -11.27
CA LEU A 128 -5.91 -9.32 -12.66
C LEU A 128 -6.52 -8.06 -13.26
N MET A 129 -5.82 -7.50 -14.23
CA MET A 129 -6.38 -6.52 -15.15
C MET A 129 -7.10 -7.24 -16.27
N PRO A 130 -8.09 -6.61 -16.88
CA PRO A 130 -8.77 -5.41 -16.43
C PRO A 130 -9.79 -5.74 -15.37
N GLY A 131 -9.90 -4.90 -14.48
CA GLY A 131 -10.94 -4.61 -13.69
C GLY A 131 -11.81 -5.52 -12.95
N ARG A 132 -11.31 -6.45 -12.24
CA ARG A 132 -12.07 -7.02 -11.14
C ARG A 132 -11.87 -6.18 -9.91
N TYR A 133 -11.95 -4.87 -10.07
CA TYR A 133 -11.62 -3.94 -9.00
C TYR A 133 -12.64 -3.99 -7.87
N HIS A 134 -13.83 -4.51 -8.16
CA HIS A 134 -14.83 -4.68 -7.10
C HIS A 134 -14.31 -5.62 -6.01
N ASP A 135 -13.74 -6.75 -6.41
CA ASP A 135 -13.18 -7.71 -5.45
C ASP A 135 -12.01 -7.10 -4.70
N LEU A 136 -11.17 -6.36 -5.42
CA LEU A 136 -10.05 -5.65 -4.82
C LEU A 136 -10.52 -4.70 -3.73
N CYS A 137 -11.54 -3.90 -4.03
CA CYS A 137 -12.04 -2.93 -3.07
C CYS A 137 -12.63 -3.61 -1.86
N SER A 138 -13.30 -4.74 -2.04
CA SER A 138 -13.84 -5.50 -0.91
C SER A 138 -12.74 -6.01 0.00
N VAL A 139 -11.67 -6.54 -0.59
CA VAL A 139 -10.53 -7.02 0.19
C VAL A 139 -9.89 -5.87 0.97
N LEU A 140 -9.68 -4.74 0.32
CA LEU A 140 -9.04 -3.60 0.98
C LEU A 140 -9.91 -3.05 2.09
N THR A 141 -11.21 -2.97 1.86
CA THR A 141 -12.14 -2.53 2.90
C THR A 141 -12.02 -3.43 4.13
N GLU A 142 -11.91 -4.73 3.90
CA GLU A 142 -11.76 -5.68 4.99
C GLU A 142 -10.43 -5.47 5.72
N MET A 143 -9.36 -5.22 4.98
CA MET A 143 -8.04 -5.00 5.56
C MET A 143 -7.99 -3.77 6.46
N PHE A 144 -8.79 -2.75 6.14
CA PHE A 144 -8.83 -1.53 6.93
C PHE A 144 -9.89 -1.54 8.01
N ARG A 145 -10.68 -2.60 8.10
CA ARG A 145 -11.71 -2.68 9.12
C ARG A 145 -11.08 -2.77 10.50
N PRO A 146 -11.59 -2.05 11.48
CA PRO A 146 -11.08 -2.18 12.84
C PRO A 146 -11.26 -3.61 13.32
N LYS A 147 -10.27 -4.12 14.03
CA LYS A 147 -10.36 -5.46 14.57
C LYS A 147 -11.23 -5.44 15.80
N ASP A 148 -12.16 -6.35 15.83
CA ASP A 148 -12.98 -6.57 17.02
C ASP A 148 -12.22 -7.39 18.02
N ARG A 149 -12.60 -7.17 19.27
CA ARG A 149 -11.87 -7.85 20.28
C ARG A 149 -12.58 -8.87 20.92
#